data_4d9ec27be06be6287436946ff0d2c952
#
_entry.id   4d9ec27be06be6287436946ff0d2c952
#
_cell.length_a   1.000
_cell.length_b   1.000
_cell.length_c   1.000
_cell.angle_alpha   90.00
_cell.angle_beta   90.00
_cell.angle_gamma   90.00
#
_symmetry.space_group_name_H-M   'P 1'
#
loop_
_entity.id
_entity.type
_entity.pdbx_description
1 polymer ?
#
loop_
_entity_poly.entity_id
_entity_poly.type
_entity_poly.pdbx_seq_one_letter_code
_entity_poly.pdbx_strand_id
1 'polypeptide(L)'
;MTMRIAPQFLVADLGQAIEYFRDKLGFEQKIAYEDFYASVARDGAEIHLKCAEQCPGERAHRMDNNHIDTMIETTGIEALYAELSDRGAIIHQPLQTQPWGTTDFAVRDRDGHIICFAEQARD
;
A
#
# COMPACT_ATOMS: atom_id res chain seq x y z
N MET A 1 16.13 -10.02 20.18
CA MET A 1 15.21 -8.87 19.97
C MET A 1 14.82 -8.79 18.51
N THR A 2 13.55 -8.61 18.25
CA THR A 2 13.02 -8.52 16.88
C THR A 2 12.46 -7.11 16.65
N MET A 3 12.78 -6.54 15.50
CA MET A 3 12.21 -5.24 15.10
C MET A 3 11.28 -5.44 13.92
N ARG A 4 10.22 -4.64 13.87
CA ARG A 4 9.28 -4.63 12.78
C ARG A 4 9.00 -3.19 12.40
N ILE A 5 8.75 -2.97 11.12
CA ILE A 5 8.44 -1.63 10.61
C ILE A 5 7.00 -1.65 10.13
N ALA A 6 6.24 -0.66 10.55
CA ALA A 6 4.86 -0.49 10.08
C ALA A 6 4.64 1.00 9.81
N PRO A 7 4.39 1.40 8.57
CA PRO A 7 4.03 2.79 8.30
C PRO A 7 2.64 3.08 8.84
N GLN A 8 2.40 4.35 9.14
CA GLN A 8 1.09 4.82 9.54
C GLN A 8 0.55 5.77 8.47
N PHE A 9 -0.61 5.44 7.93
CA PHE A 9 -1.27 6.26 6.93
C PHE A 9 -2.43 7.00 7.57
N LEU A 10 -2.54 8.29 7.26
CA LEU A 10 -3.69 9.10 7.68
C LEU A 10 -4.78 8.94 6.62
N VAL A 11 -5.96 8.52 7.04
CA VAL A 11 -7.08 8.25 6.14
C VAL A 11 -8.30 9.06 6.55
N ALA A 12 -9.08 9.50 5.57
CA ALA A 12 -10.25 10.31 5.82
C ALA A 12 -11.41 9.51 6.40
N ASP A 13 -11.55 8.25 5.98
CA ASP A 13 -12.64 7.37 6.41
C ASP A 13 -12.05 5.98 6.69
N LEU A 14 -12.00 5.61 7.96
CA LEU A 14 -11.35 4.37 8.36
C LEU A 14 -12.03 3.13 7.78
N GLY A 15 -13.36 3.09 7.81
CA GLY A 15 -14.11 1.94 7.28
C GLY A 15 -13.85 1.72 5.79
N GLN A 16 -13.88 2.79 5.00
CA GLN A 16 -13.61 2.71 3.58
C GLN A 16 -12.16 2.33 3.30
N ALA A 17 -11.22 2.82 4.11
CA ALA A 17 -9.82 2.46 3.97
C ALA A 17 -9.62 0.96 4.22
N ILE A 18 -10.22 0.43 5.29
CA ILE A 18 -10.12 -0.99 5.60
C ILE A 18 -10.70 -1.82 4.46
N GLU A 19 -11.86 -1.44 3.92
CA GLU A 19 -12.49 -2.13 2.80
C GLU A 19 -11.56 -2.16 1.58
N TYR A 20 -10.92 -1.04 1.27
CA TYR A 20 -10.02 -0.97 0.13
C TYR A 20 -8.83 -1.91 0.30
N PHE A 21 -8.19 -1.88 1.47
CA PHE A 21 -7.05 -2.76 1.73
C PHE A 21 -7.46 -4.23 1.70
N ARG A 22 -8.64 -4.55 2.21
CA ARG A 22 -9.13 -5.93 2.20
C ARG A 22 -9.50 -6.39 0.80
N ASP A 23 -10.35 -5.63 0.10
CA ASP A 23 -10.95 -6.06 -1.15
C ASP A 23 -10.03 -5.88 -2.35
N LYS A 24 -9.23 -4.81 -2.36
CA LYS A 24 -8.41 -4.45 -3.51
C LYS A 24 -6.96 -4.88 -3.35
N LEU A 25 -6.44 -4.93 -2.13
CA LEU A 25 -5.05 -5.28 -1.88
C LEU A 25 -4.87 -6.62 -1.18
N GLY A 26 -5.94 -7.23 -0.70
CA GLY A 26 -5.88 -8.55 -0.08
C GLY A 26 -5.29 -8.56 1.32
N PHE A 27 -5.31 -7.43 2.00
CA PHE A 27 -4.84 -7.33 3.39
C PHE A 27 -5.97 -7.71 4.34
N GLU A 28 -5.62 -8.22 5.51
CA GLU A 28 -6.57 -8.52 6.58
C GLU A 28 -6.47 -7.48 7.68
N GLN A 29 -7.61 -7.10 8.25
CA GLN A 29 -7.64 -6.26 9.43
C GLN A 29 -7.12 -7.04 10.63
N LYS A 30 -6.19 -6.46 11.39
CA LYS A 30 -5.62 -7.11 12.57
C LYS A 30 -6.16 -6.52 13.85
N ILE A 31 -6.07 -5.22 14.01
CA ILE A 31 -6.61 -4.53 15.20
C ILE A 31 -7.52 -3.40 14.73
N ALA A 32 -8.40 -2.99 15.62
CA ALA A 32 -9.23 -1.81 15.41
C ALA A 32 -9.55 -1.22 16.78
N TYR A 33 -9.55 0.09 16.85
CA TYR A 33 -9.96 0.84 18.01
C TYR A 33 -10.99 1.87 17.56
N GLU A 34 -12.25 1.59 17.84
CA GLU A 34 -13.38 2.42 17.46
C GLU A 34 -13.34 2.75 15.96
N ASP A 35 -13.73 3.96 15.57
CA ASP A 35 -13.65 4.43 14.18
C ASP A 35 -12.42 5.28 13.94
N PHE A 36 -11.39 5.07 14.75
CA PHE A 36 -10.24 5.95 14.80
C PHE A 36 -8.94 5.31 14.30
N TYR A 37 -8.70 4.04 14.65
CA TYR A 37 -7.41 3.41 14.41
C TYR A 37 -7.56 1.94 14.05
N ALA A 38 -6.76 1.48 13.10
CA ALA A 38 -6.74 0.06 12.75
C ALA A 38 -5.38 -0.31 12.16
N SER A 39 -5.11 -1.59 12.07
CA SER A 39 -4.00 -2.07 11.27
C SER A 39 -4.48 -3.15 10.31
N VAL A 40 -3.81 -3.23 9.17
CA VAL A 40 -4.06 -4.24 8.15
C VAL A 40 -2.73 -4.91 7.82
N ALA A 41 -2.76 -6.19 7.48
CA ALA A 41 -1.54 -6.95 7.25
C ALA A 41 -1.73 -7.99 6.16
N ARG A 42 -0.64 -8.28 5.45
CA ARG A 42 -0.59 -9.35 4.47
C ARG A 42 0.85 -9.88 4.42
N ASP A 43 1.01 -11.20 4.61
CA ASP A 43 2.31 -11.89 4.49
C ASP A 43 3.45 -11.24 5.27
N GLY A 44 3.16 -10.69 6.44
CA GLY A 44 4.17 -10.05 7.26
C GLY A 44 4.31 -8.55 7.06
N ALA A 45 3.75 -8.00 5.98
CA ALA A 45 3.67 -6.55 5.82
C ALA A 45 2.49 -6.03 6.62
N GLU A 46 2.69 -4.93 7.35
CA GLU A 46 1.63 -4.35 8.16
C GLU A 46 1.60 -2.84 7.96
N ILE A 47 0.40 -2.30 7.83
CA ILE A 47 0.18 -0.86 7.67
C ILE A 47 -0.84 -0.43 8.71
N HIS A 48 -0.54 0.64 9.43
CA HIS A 48 -1.45 1.22 10.40
C HIS A 48 -2.25 2.33 9.73
N LEU A 49 -3.53 2.41 10.07
CA LEU A 49 -4.46 3.39 9.50
C LEU A 49 -5.02 4.22 10.64
N LYS A 50 -4.88 5.53 10.55
CA LYS A 50 -5.38 6.46 11.55
C LYS A 50 -6.34 7.44 10.88
N CYS A 51 -7.56 7.54 11.41
CA CYS A 51 -8.53 8.49 10.88
C CYS A 51 -8.12 9.91 11.24
N ALA A 52 -7.96 10.77 10.25
CA ALA A 52 -7.59 12.16 10.44
C ALA A 52 -8.04 12.99 9.26
N GLU A 53 -8.24 14.30 9.49
CA GLU A 53 -8.53 15.22 8.41
C GLU A 53 -7.32 15.32 7.49
N GLN A 54 -7.58 15.34 6.19
CA GLN A 54 -6.53 15.53 5.19
C GLN A 54 -6.34 17.01 4.92
N CYS A 55 -5.09 17.42 4.74
CA CYS A 55 -4.81 18.80 4.32
C CYS A 55 -5.26 18.97 2.87
N PRO A 56 -5.91 20.11 2.53
CA PRO A 56 -6.30 20.36 1.15
C PRO A 56 -5.09 20.26 0.19
N GLY A 57 -5.26 19.51 -0.89
CA GLY A 57 -4.20 19.36 -1.89
C GLY A 57 -3.13 18.33 -1.57
N GLU A 58 -3.15 17.76 -0.38
CA GLU A 58 -2.13 16.79 0.00
C GLU A 58 -2.12 15.57 -0.91
N ARG A 59 -3.31 15.06 -1.24
CA ARG A 59 -3.44 13.90 -2.12
C ARG A 59 -2.86 14.17 -3.50
N ALA A 60 -3.17 15.34 -4.08
CA ALA A 60 -2.63 15.71 -5.38
C ALA A 60 -1.11 15.87 -5.31
N HIS A 61 -0.61 16.47 -4.25
CA HIS A 61 0.83 16.65 -4.05
C HIS A 61 1.57 15.31 -4.03
N ARG A 62 1.04 14.32 -3.31
CA ARG A 62 1.64 12.99 -3.27
C ARG A 62 1.71 12.37 -4.66
N MET A 63 0.61 12.44 -5.39
CA MET A 63 0.53 11.83 -6.73
C MET A 63 1.42 12.55 -7.73
N ASP A 64 1.46 13.87 -7.70
CA ASP A 64 2.24 14.68 -8.64
C ASP A 64 3.74 14.45 -8.47
N ASN A 65 4.19 14.18 -7.25
CA ASN A 65 5.61 14.00 -6.96
C ASN A 65 6.03 12.54 -6.94
N ASN A 66 5.12 11.60 -7.25
CA ASN A 66 5.40 10.17 -7.19
C ASN A 66 5.99 9.76 -5.84
N HIS A 67 5.49 10.37 -4.77
CA HIS A 67 6.02 10.10 -3.45
C HIS A 67 5.59 8.71 -2.98
N ILE A 68 6.55 7.80 -2.88
CA ILE A 68 6.30 6.45 -2.38
C ILE A 68 6.25 6.51 -0.87
N ASP A 69 5.10 6.17 -0.30
CA ASP A 69 4.89 6.20 1.15
C ASP A 69 5.43 4.95 1.83
N THR A 70 5.42 3.83 1.14
CA THR A 70 6.04 2.61 1.65
C THR A 70 6.43 1.70 0.50
N MET A 71 7.48 0.92 0.73
CA MET A 71 7.95 -0.08 -0.23
C MET A 71 7.89 -1.44 0.46
N ILE A 72 7.24 -2.39 -0.20
CA ILE A 72 7.09 -3.74 0.30
C ILE A 72 7.86 -4.68 -0.61
N GLU A 73 8.86 -5.35 -0.06
CA GLU A 73 9.59 -6.37 -0.81
C GLU A 73 8.76 -7.66 -0.81
N THR A 74 8.71 -8.30 -1.96
CA THR A 74 7.94 -9.52 -2.11
C THR A 74 8.63 -10.47 -3.09
N THR A 75 8.12 -11.68 -3.16
CA THR A 75 8.44 -12.64 -4.22
C THR A 75 7.16 -12.91 -5.01
N GLY A 76 7.30 -13.43 -6.24
CA GLY A 76 6.12 -13.71 -7.06
C GLY A 76 5.40 -12.45 -7.51
N ILE A 77 6.15 -11.41 -7.86
CA ILE A 77 5.56 -10.11 -8.12
C ILE A 77 4.63 -10.10 -9.33
N GLU A 78 4.87 -10.93 -10.33
CA GLU A 78 4.01 -11.01 -11.50
C GLU A 78 2.63 -11.53 -11.13
N ALA A 79 2.58 -12.55 -10.28
CA ALA A 79 1.31 -13.09 -9.78
C ALA A 79 0.60 -12.07 -8.89
N LEU A 80 1.34 -11.36 -8.06
CA LEU A 80 0.75 -10.32 -7.21
C LEU A 80 0.17 -9.19 -8.06
N TYR A 81 0.89 -8.75 -9.06
CA TYR A 81 0.41 -7.70 -9.96
C TYR A 81 -0.89 -8.12 -10.66
N ALA A 82 -0.95 -9.35 -11.15
CA ALA A 82 -2.14 -9.88 -11.78
C ALA A 82 -3.31 -9.95 -10.79
N GLU A 83 -3.05 -10.40 -9.56
CA GLU A 83 -4.07 -10.50 -8.52
C GLU A 83 -4.65 -9.12 -8.19
N LEU A 84 -3.79 -8.14 -7.92
CA LEU A 84 -4.25 -6.81 -7.53
C LEU A 84 -4.95 -6.10 -8.67
N SER A 85 -4.50 -6.31 -9.90
CA SER A 85 -5.19 -5.78 -11.09
C SER A 85 -6.59 -6.38 -11.20
N ASP A 86 -6.73 -7.69 -11.00
CA ASP A 86 -8.03 -8.36 -11.06
C ASP A 86 -8.96 -7.94 -9.93
N ARG A 87 -8.41 -7.61 -8.77
CA ARG A 87 -9.20 -7.09 -7.65
C ARG A 87 -9.68 -5.66 -7.88
N GLY A 88 -9.13 -4.97 -8.87
CA GLY A 88 -9.49 -3.59 -9.17
C GLY A 88 -8.72 -2.56 -8.36
N ALA A 89 -7.52 -2.90 -7.89
CA ALA A 89 -6.66 -1.92 -7.24
C ALA A 89 -6.31 -0.79 -8.18
N ILE A 90 -6.09 0.40 -7.63
CA ILE A 90 -5.69 1.55 -8.43
C ILE A 90 -4.20 1.43 -8.74
N ILE A 91 -3.88 1.09 -9.98
CA ILE A 91 -2.48 0.95 -10.39
C ILE A 91 -1.91 2.33 -10.67
N HIS A 92 -0.91 2.73 -9.89
CA HIS A 92 -0.22 4.01 -10.07
C HIS A 92 0.89 3.90 -11.09
N GLN A 93 1.69 2.83 -11.02
CA GLN A 93 2.70 2.51 -12.01
C GLN A 93 2.61 1.02 -12.36
N PRO A 94 2.57 0.69 -13.65
CA PRO A 94 2.48 -0.72 -14.06
C PRO A 94 3.78 -1.47 -13.77
N LEU A 95 3.69 -2.79 -13.81
CA LEU A 95 4.83 -3.67 -13.57
C LEU A 95 5.93 -3.39 -14.59
N GLN A 96 7.15 -3.20 -14.11
CA GLN A 96 8.31 -2.95 -14.97
C GLN A 96 9.59 -3.40 -14.26
N THR A 97 10.61 -3.73 -15.06
CA THR A 97 11.94 -4.05 -14.54
C THR A 97 12.79 -2.80 -14.64
N GLN A 98 13.40 -2.42 -13.52
CA GLN A 98 14.23 -1.23 -13.45
C GLN A 98 15.64 -1.52 -13.97
N PRO A 99 16.37 -0.48 -14.42
CA PRO A 99 17.74 -0.68 -14.91
C PRO A 99 18.69 -1.30 -13.87
N TRP A 100 18.40 -1.12 -12.58
CA TRP A 100 19.22 -1.68 -11.51
C TRP A 100 18.79 -3.11 -11.11
N GLY A 101 17.81 -3.70 -11.80
CA GLY A 101 17.50 -5.12 -11.70
C GLY A 101 16.25 -5.48 -10.90
N THR A 102 15.65 -4.56 -10.16
CA THR A 102 14.39 -4.86 -9.46
C THR A 102 13.22 -4.84 -10.43
N THR A 103 12.21 -5.67 -10.15
CA THR A 103 10.92 -5.60 -10.84
C THR A 103 9.92 -5.06 -9.85
N ASP A 104 9.16 -4.04 -10.24
CA ASP A 104 8.25 -3.38 -9.31
C ASP A 104 7.01 -2.83 -9.98
N PHE A 105 6.00 -2.54 -9.16
CA PHE A 105 4.82 -1.78 -9.56
C PHE A 105 4.32 -1.01 -8.34
N ALA A 106 3.45 -0.04 -8.55
CA ALA A 106 2.90 0.74 -7.45
C ALA A 106 1.39 0.85 -7.56
N VAL A 107 0.74 0.84 -6.39
CA VAL A 107 -0.70 1.07 -6.27
C VAL A 107 -0.93 2.32 -5.44
N ARG A 108 -2.12 2.90 -5.56
CA ARG A 108 -2.56 4.00 -4.70
C ARG A 108 -3.71 3.52 -3.84
N ASP A 109 -3.80 4.07 -2.63
CA ASP A 109 -5.01 3.91 -1.85
C ASP A 109 -5.98 5.07 -2.13
N ARG A 110 -7.10 5.09 -1.41
CA ARG A 110 -8.14 6.11 -1.62
C ARG A 110 -7.70 7.50 -1.17
N ASP A 111 -6.72 7.57 -0.29
CA ASP A 111 -6.23 8.83 0.27
C ASP A 111 -4.96 9.33 -0.43
N GLY A 112 -4.56 8.66 -1.50
CA GLY A 112 -3.42 9.08 -2.32
C GLY A 112 -2.07 8.58 -1.84
N HIS A 113 -2.03 7.65 -0.90
CA HIS A 113 -0.78 7.02 -0.51
C HIS A 113 -0.32 6.08 -1.61
N ILE A 114 0.97 6.11 -1.92
CA ILE A 114 1.56 5.27 -2.97
C ILE A 114 2.33 4.13 -2.31
N ILE A 115 1.94 2.90 -2.63
CA ILE A 115 2.55 1.69 -2.10
C ILE A 115 3.26 0.99 -3.26
N CYS A 116 4.57 0.85 -3.14
CA CYS A 116 5.38 0.17 -4.14
C CYS A 116 5.64 -1.27 -3.69
N PHE A 117 5.40 -2.22 -4.59
CA PHE A 117 5.80 -3.61 -4.39
C PHE A 117 7.00 -3.89 -5.28
N ALA A 118 8.02 -4.52 -4.73
CA ALA A 118 9.26 -4.75 -5.45
C ALA A 118 9.81 -6.14 -5.18
N GLU A 119 10.33 -6.76 -6.23
CA GLU A 119 11.05 -8.02 -6.12
C GLU A 119 12.49 -7.81 -6.58
N GLN A 120 13.44 -8.23 -5.74
CA GLN A 120 14.84 -8.12 -6.08
C GLN A 120 15.20 -9.07 -7.21
N ALA A 121 16.14 -8.65 -8.06
CA ALA A 121 16.65 -9.51 -9.10
C ALA A 121 17.32 -10.74 -8.48
N ARG A 122 17.13 -11.89 -9.11
CA ARG A 122 17.79 -13.12 -8.70
C ARG A 122 19.05 -13.28 -9.53
N ASP A 123 20.11 -13.67 -8.87
CA ASP A 123 21.36 -14.02 -9.53
C ASP A 123 21.30 -15.44 -10.08
#